data_377778009fbfab91df891a6aebf21c9e
#
_entry.id   377778009fbfab91df891a6aebf21c9e
#
_cell.length_a   1.000
_cell.length_b   1.000
_cell.length_c   1.000
_cell.angle_alpha   90.00
_cell.angle_beta   90.00
_cell.angle_gamma   90.00
#
_symmetry.space_group_name_H-M   'P 1'
#
loop_
_entity.id
_entity.type
_entity.pdbx_description
1 polymer ?
#
loop_
_entity_poly.entity_id
_entity_poly.type
_entity_poly.pdbx_seq_one_letter_code
_entity_poly.pdbx_strand_id
1 'polypeptide(L)'
;TPGFAGADIANVCNEAALIAARKGKTEVEMEDFNDAIDRVIGGLEKKNKIISPEEKEVIAYHEAGHAICGWYLEHANPLVKVTIVPRGVAALGYAQYLPKEQYLYNTEQLMDDICMTLGGRVVEDLVFGKISTGAQNDLQVITRMAYAMVTVYGMNDKVGNVSFYDPNSEQAFTKPYSEETAKMIDTEVRLLIEKAYARTKALLSERLDNVKLLAQELLKKEVLYKDDLERLIGKRPYETHREHLVPNKEGMTTDGVHPTDIINPSPANVISE
;
A
#
# COMPACT_ATOMS: atom_id res chain seq x y z
N THR A 1 13.51 2.69 0.64
CA THR A 1 13.25 2.63 -0.82
C THR A 1 12.93 1.22 -1.36
N PRO A 2 12.35 0.28 -0.55
CA PRO A 2 11.90 -1.01 -1.09
C PRO A 2 10.85 -0.80 -2.20
N GLY A 3 10.94 -1.61 -3.25
CA GLY A 3 10.08 -1.50 -4.42
C GLY A 3 10.50 -0.44 -5.45
N PHE A 4 11.57 0.32 -5.18
CA PHE A 4 12.12 1.29 -6.14
C PHE A 4 13.15 0.63 -7.04
N ALA A 5 13.03 0.87 -8.35
CA ALA A 5 14.07 0.54 -9.30
C ALA A 5 15.24 1.54 -9.21
N GLY A 6 16.38 1.22 -9.82
CA GLY A 6 17.54 2.13 -9.82
C GLY A 6 17.22 3.51 -10.40
N ALA A 7 16.34 3.57 -11.40
CA ALA A 7 15.88 4.84 -12.00
C ALA A 7 15.07 5.68 -11.00
N ASP A 8 14.22 5.05 -10.18
CA ASP A 8 13.42 5.74 -9.16
C ASP A 8 14.32 6.32 -8.07
N ILE A 9 15.36 5.56 -7.65
CA ILE A 9 16.36 6.02 -6.67
C ILE A 9 17.13 7.21 -7.22
N ALA A 10 17.58 7.16 -8.49
CA ALA A 10 18.25 8.28 -9.13
C ALA A 10 17.35 9.53 -9.18
N ASN A 11 16.06 9.35 -9.48
CA ASN A 11 15.07 10.43 -9.48
C ASN A 11 14.90 11.03 -8.09
N VAL A 12 14.79 10.19 -7.04
CA VAL A 12 14.71 10.66 -5.65
C VAL A 12 15.94 11.46 -5.25
N CYS A 13 17.15 11.02 -5.63
CA CYS A 13 18.39 11.77 -5.35
C CYS A 13 18.38 13.16 -6.02
N ASN A 14 17.96 13.22 -7.28
CA ASN A 14 17.85 14.50 -8.00
C ASN A 14 16.81 15.42 -7.36
N GLU A 15 15.64 14.91 -7.01
CA GLU A 15 14.58 15.68 -6.35
C GLU A 15 15.02 16.15 -4.97
N ALA A 16 15.72 15.33 -4.17
CA ALA A 16 16.25 15.72 -2.87
C ALA A 16 17.25 16.88 -2.99
N ALA A 17 18.15 16.84 -3.97
CA ALA A 17 19.08 17.93 -4.24
C ALA A 17 18.35 19.23 -4.64
N LEU A 18 17.31 19.13 -5.48
CA LEU A 18 16.48 20.28 -5.86
C LEU A 18 15.71 20.86 -4.67
N ILE A 19 15.22 20.02 -3.77
CA ILE A 19 14.51 20.44 -2.55
C ILE A 19 15.48 21.16 -1.61
N ALA A 20 16.67 20.60 -1.35
CA ALA A 20 17.70 21.23 -0.53
C ALA A 20 18.11 22.60 -1.10
N ALA A 21 18.34 22.69 -2.40
CA ALA A 21 18.68 23.96 -3.08
C ALA A 21 17.57 25.00 -2.93
N ARG A 22 16.29 24.61 -3.06
CA ARG A 22 15.13 25.53 -2.86
C ARG A 22 14.98 25.99 -1.42
N LYS A 23 15.41 25.17 -0.44
CA LYS A 23 15.46 25.53 0.97
C LYS A 23 16.70 26.37 1.34
N GLY A 24 17.59 26.63 0.36
CA GLY A 24 18.84 27.38 0.56
C GLY A 24 19.90 26.62 1.36
N LYS A 25 19.78 25.29 1.45
CA LYS A 25 20.77 24.41 2.12
C LYS A 25 22.01 24.22 1.23
N THR A 26 23.15 24.01 1.86
CA THR A 26 24.43 23.67 1.19
C THR A 26 24.66 22.17 1.08
N GLU A 27 23.90 21.37 1.84
CA GLU A 27 24.00 19.91 1.90
C GLU A 27 22.59 19.31 1.81
N VAL A 28 22.52 18.07 1.31
CA VAL A 28 21.26 17.30 1.27
C VAL A 28 21.15 16.47 2.54
N GLU A 29 20.07 16.64 3.27
CA GLU A 29 19.80 15.93 4.51
C GLU A 29 18.73 14.85 4.32
N MET A 30 18.56 13.95 5.31
CA MET A 30 17.55 12.88 5.25
C MET A 30 16.13 13.41 5.10
N GLU A 31 15.84 14.58 5.67
CA GLU A 31 14.55 15.26 5.50
C GLU A 31 14.25 15.57 4.03
N ASP A 32 15.26 16.03 3.27
CA ASP A 32 15.11 16.35 1.86
C ASP A 32 14.87 15.08 1.02
N PHE A 33 15.47 13.95 1.40
CA PHE A 33 15.16 12.65 0.81
C PHE A 33 13.73 12.19 1.12
N ASN A 34 13.24 12.39 2.34
CA ASN A 34 11.87 12.06 2.71
C ASN A 34 10.86 12.89 1.90
N ASP A 35 11.11 14.20 1.77
CA ASP A 35 10.29 15.10 0.94
C ASP A 35 10.35 14.71 -0.54
N ALA A 36 11.51 14.24 -1.03
CA ALA A 36 11.68 13.79 -2.40
C ALA A 36 10.90 12.48 -2.66
N ILE A 37 10.96 11.52 -1.74
CA ILE A 37 10.17 10.29 -1.81
C ILE A 37 8.68 10.63 -1.87
N ASP A 38 8.22 11.53 -1.00
CA ASP A 38 6.83 12.00 -0.98
C ASP A 38 6.40 12.61 -2.30
N ARG A 39 7.27 13.40 -2.90
CA ARG A 39 7.02 14.03 -4.19
C ARG A 39 6.99 13.03 -5.35
N VAL A 40 7.87 12.02 -5.32
CA VAL A 40 7.91 10.98 -6.35
C VAL A 40 6.68 10.06 -6.27
N ILE A 41 6.26 9.69 -5.06
CA ILE A 41 5.11 8.79 -4.84
C ILE A 41 3.78 9.54 -4.94
N GLY A 42 3.61 10.62 -4.18
CA GLY A 42 2.35 11.34 -4.02
C GLY A 42 2.18 12.56 -4.93
N GLY A 43 3.24 12.96 -5.64
CA GLY A 43 3.25 14.18 -6.44
C GLY A 43 3.52 15.45 -5.62
N LEU A 44 3.35 16.60 -6.28
CA LEU A 44 3.58 17.90 -5.66
C LEU A 44 2.58 18.18 -4.55
N GLU A 45 3.06 18.69 -3.43
CA GLU A 45 2.23 19.22 -2.36
C GLU A 45 1.39 20.40 -2.85
N LYS A 46 0.09 20.40 -2.55
CA LYS A 46 -0.84 21.47 -2.92
C LYS A 46 -1.02 22.47 -1.77
N LYS A 47 -0.06 23.36 -1.62
CA LYS A 47 -0.07 24.41 -0.57
C LYS A 47 -1.29 25.34 -0.62
N ASN A 48 -1.92 25.48 -1.77
CA ASN A 48 -3.03 26.42 -1.99
C ASN A 48 -4.42 25.76 -1.96
N LYS A 49 -4.52 24.46 -1.63
CA LYS A 49 -5.82 23.79 -1.53
C LYS A 49 -6.46 24.13 -0.18
N ILE A 50 -7.50 24.94 -0.22
CA ILE A 50 -8.32 25.24 0.96
C ILE A 50 -9.24 24.04 1.17
N ILE A 51 -9.02 23.31 2.27
CA ILE A 51 -9.87 22.21 2.74
C ILE A 51 -10.60 22.73 3.97
N SER A 52 -11.92 22.56 4.03
CA SER A 52 -12.68 22.95 5.22
C SER A 52 -12.27 22.13 6.43
N PRO A 53 -12.39 22.65 7.66
CA PRO A 53 -12.08 21.89 8.88
C PRO A 53 -12.86 20.57 8.95
N GLU A 54 -14.12 20.56 8.51
CA GLU A 54 -14.98 19.38 8.49
C GLU A 54 -14.46 18.32 7.49
N GLU A 55 -14.06 18.74 6.28
CA GLU A 55 -13.45 17.82 5.30
C GLU A 55 -12.11 17.30 5.80
N LYS A 56 -11.29 18.15 6.44
CA LYS A 56 -10.00 17.75 7.00
C LYS A 56 -10.18 16.70 8.09
N GLU A 57 -11.23 16.81 8.91
CA GLU A 57 -11.58 15.82 9.92
C GLU A 57 -11.96 14.48 9.27
N VAL A 58 -12.84 14.50 8.25
CA VAL A 58 -13.22 13.27 7.53
C VAL A 58 -12.00 12.59 6.92
N ILE A 59 -11.09 13.34 6.29
CA ILE A 59 -9.84 12.81 5.73
C ILE A 59 -8.98 12.19 6.82
N ALA A 60 -8.82 12.85 7.97
CA ALA A 60 -8.00 12.33 9.07
C ALA A 60 -8.53 11.00 9.62
N TYR A 61 -9.84 10.86 9.75
CA TYR A 61 -10.46 9.60 10.13
C TYR A 61 -10.34 8.54 9.05
N HIS A 62 -10.51 8.90 7.78
CA HIS A 62 -10.34 8.01 6.64
C HIS A 62 -8.93 7.37 6.62
N GLU A 63 -7.89 8.20 6.69
CA GLU A 63 -6.51 7.77 6.71
C GLU A 63 -6.15 6.98 8.00
N ALA A 64 -6.72 7.38 9.15
CA ALA A 64 -6.59 6.61 10.38
C ALA A 64 -7.20 5.21 10.24
N GLY A 65 -8.29 5.06 9.50
CA GLY A 65 -8.91 3.77 9.21
C GLY A 65 -7.98 2.83 8.46
N HIS A 66 -7.35 3.30 7.39
CA HIS A 66 -6.33 2.55 6.65
C HIS A 66 -5.14 2.17 7.55
N ALA A 67 -4.64 3.13 8.33
CA ALA A 67 -3.50 2.92 9.22
C ALA A 67 -3.79 1.87 10.30
N ILE A 68 -4.96 1.91 10.95
CA ILE A 68 -5.37 0.95 11.98
C ILE A 68 -5.55 -0.45 11.38
N CYS A 69 -6.19 -0.57 10.21
CA CYS A 69 -6.29 -1.87 9.53
C CYS A 69 -4.91 -2.43 9.18
N GLY A 70 -4.02 -1.62 8.59
CA GLY A 70 -2.66 -2.04 8.29
C GLY A 70 -1.83 -2.41 9.52
N TRP A 71 -2.15 -1.83 10.70
CA TRP A 71 -1.45 -2.12 11.96
C TRP A 71 -1.88 -3.44 12.59
N TYR A 72 -3.18 -3.75 12.55
CA TYR A 72 -3.76 -4.88 13.26
C TYR A 72 -4.12 -6.08 12.37
N LEU A 73 -3.94 -6.00 11.05
CA LEU A 73 -4.06 -7.16 10.15
C LEU A 73 -2.70 -7.85 9.98
N GLU A 74 -2.71 -9.17 10.09
CA GLU A 74 -1.49 -9.99 10.12
C GLU A 74 -0.68 -9.88 8.84
N HIS A 75 -1.35 -9.99 7.71
CA HIS A 75 -0.70 -10.04 6.41
C HIS A 75 -0.52 -8.66 5.75
N ALA A 76 -1.11 -7.62 6.31
CA ALA A 76 -0.92 -6.26 5.80
C ALA A 76 0.56 -5.84 5.80
N ASN A 77 0.92 -5.03 4.81
CA ASN A 77 2.27 -4.49 4.74
C ASN A 77 2.54 -3.54 5.92
N PRO A 78 3.78 -3.51 6.46
CA PRO A 78 4.13 -2.58 7.52
C PRO A 78 3.93 -1.12 7.09
N LEU A 79 3.27 -0.35 7.95
CA LEU A 79 3.09 1.08 7.74
C LEU A 79 4.43 1.82 7.92
N VAL A 80 4.76 2.69 6.97
CA VAL A 80 5.89 3.63 7.05
C VAL A 80 5.41 4.95 7.63
N LYS A 81 4.36 5.50 7.05
CA LYS A 81 3.72 6.75 7.49
C LYS A 81 2.29 6.86 6.98
N VAL A 82 1.54 7.73 7.62
CA VAL A 82 0.20 8.17 7.19
C VAL A 82 0.15 9.69 7.20
N THR A 83 -0.49 10.31 6.21
CA THR A 83 -0.53 11.76 6.06
C THR A 83 -1.86 12.24 5.51
N ILE A 84 -2.25 13.44 5.94
CA ILE A 84 -3.40 14.18 5.42
C ILE A 84 -2.97 15.44 4.63
N VAL A 85 -1.70 15.53 4.26
CA VAL A 85 -1.19 16.60 3.40
C VAL A 85 -1.61 16.31 1.96
N PRO A 86 -2.40 17.19 1.32
CA PRO A 86 -2.89 16.96 -0.03
C PRO A 86 -1.76 17.02 -1.05
N ARG A 87 -1.68 15.99 -1.91
CA ARG A 87 -0.65 15.87 -2.96
C ARG A 87 -1.26 15.48 -4.31
N GLY A 88 -0.52 15.73 -5.38
CA GLY A 88 -0.90 15.28 -6.72
C GLY A 88 -2.25 15.80 -7.21
N VAL A 89 -2.90 15.07 -8.12
CA VAL A 89 -4.15 15.54 -8.76
C VAL A 89 -5.38 15.31 -7.88
N ALA A 90 -5.44 14.21 -7.14
CA ALA A 90 -6.65 13.76 -6.45
C ALA A 90 -6.44 13.34 -4.98
N ALA A 91 -5.21 13.08 -4.52
CA ALA A 91 -4.98 12.59 -3.16
C ALA A 91 -5.16 13.71 -2.12
N LEU A 92 -6.06 13.51 -1.17
CA LEU A 92 -6.28 14.39 -0.01
C LEU A 92 -5.45 13.96 1.20
N GLY A 93 -5.07 12.69 1.24
CA GLY A 93 -4.19 12.03 2.18
C GLY A 93 -3.70 10.73 1.58
N TYR A 94 -2.81 10.03 2.26
CA TYR A 94 -2.42 8.67 1.93
C TYR A 94 -1.66 7.97 3.07
N ALA A 95 -1.77 6.65 3.11
CA ALA A 95 -0.94 5.79 3.93
C ALA A 95 0.12 5.12 3.06
N GLN A 96 1.38 5.20 3.47
CA GLN A 96 2.51 4.56 2.80
C GLN A 96 2.89 3.29 3.55
N TYR A 97 2.95 2.20 2.81
CA TYR A 97 3.33 0.88 3.33
C TYR A 97 4.65 0.43 2.74
N LEU A 98 5.37 -0.42 3.48
CA LEU A 98 6.60 -1.04 3.02
C LEU A 98 6.25 -2.32 2.25
N PRO A 99 6.43 -2.37 0.91
CA PRO A 99 6.13 -3.58 0.16
C PRO A 99 6.99 -4.74 0.64
N LYS A 100 6.38 -5.92 0.76
CA LYS A 100 7.11 -7.16 0.95
C LYS A 100 7.67 -7.62 -0.41
N GLU A 101 8.92 -8.10 -0.45
CA GLU A 101 9.45 -8.78 -1.63
C GLU A 101 8.84 -10.18 -1.72
N GLN A 102 7.66 -10.25 -2.29
CA GLN A 102 6.86 -11.45 -2.38
C GLN A 102 6.23 -11.54 -3.75
N TYR A 103 6.28 -12.74 -4.37
CA TYR A 103 5.73 -13.00 -5.69
C TYR A 103 4.44 -13.81 -5.64
N LEU A 104 4.20 -14.54 -4.55
CA LEU A 104 3.02 -15.39 -4.39
C LEU A 104 2.18 -14.88 -3.21
N TYR A 105 0.90 -14.68 -3.47
CA TYR A 105 -0.08 -14.24 -2.47
C TYR A 105 -1.11 -15.34 -2.25
N ASN A 106 -1.45 -15.61 -1.00
CA ASN A 106 -2.57 -16.48 -0.66
C ASN A 106 -3.87 -15.68 -0.47
N THR A 107 -4.98 -16.40 -0.28
CA THR A 107 -6.31 -15.80 -0.14
C THR A 107 -6.41 -14.89 1.08
N GLU A 108 -5.78 -15.27 2.20
CA GLU A 108 -5.79 -14.51 3.46
C GLU A 108 -5.07 -13.16 3.29
N GLN A 109 -3.94 -13.16 2.59
CA GLN A 109 -3.17 -11.95 2.30
C GLN A 109 -3.96 -10.96 1.44
N LEU A 110 -4.57 -11.44 0.34
CA LEU A 110 -5.40 -10.60 -0.51
C LEU A 110 -6.65 -10.10 0.22
N MET A 111 -7.21 -10.90 1.11
CA MET A 111 -8.33 -10.50 1.96
C MET A 111 -7.92 -9.41 2.95
N ASP A 112 -6.73 -9.50 3.56
CA ASP A 112 -6.20 -8.46 4.44
C ASP A 112 -5.94 -7.15 3.68
N ASP A 113 -5.44 -7.22 2.45
CA ASP A 113 -5.24 -6.04 1.58
C ASP A 113 -6.59 -5.38 1.24
N ILE A 114 -7.64 -6.17 0.93
CA ILE A 114 -8.98 -5.64 0.72
C ILE A 114 -9.52 -4.98 2.00
N CYS A 115 -9.37 -5.63 3.16
CA CYS A 115 -9.80 -5.09 4.45
C CYS A 115 -9.07 -3.77 4.78
N MET A 116 -7.76 -3.71 4.56
CA MET A 116 -6.95 -2.52 4.76
C MET A 116 -7.42 -1.37 3.87
N THR A 117 -7.66 -1.65 2.59
CA THR A 117 -8.15 -0.66 1.62
C THR A 117 -9.58 -0.20 1.93
N LEU A 118 -10.43 -1.03 2.56
CA LEU A 118 -11.75 -0.64 3.03
C LEU A 118 -11.73 0.23 4.31
N GLY A 119 -10.59 0.30 5.00
CA GLY A 119 -10.45 0.96 6.29
C GLY A 119 -11.03 2.37 6.34
N GLY A 120 -10.71 3.22 5.37
CA GLY A 120 -11.21 4.59 5.27
C GLY A 120 -12.73 4.65 5.13
N ARG A 121 -13.30 3.89 4.19
CA ARG A 121 -14.76 3.81 3.96
C ARG A 121 -15.52 3.35 5.21
N VAL A 122 -14.99 2.35 5.89
CA VAL A 122 -15.65 1.76 7.08
C VAL A 122 -15.60 2.72 8.26
N VAL A 123 -14.49 3.45 8.45
CA VAL A 123 -14.41 4.46 9.52
C VAL A 123 -15.38 5.61 9.28
N GLU A 124 -15.53 6.08 8.03
CA GLU A 124 -16.53 7.11 7.71
C GLU A 124 -17.94 6.67 8.17
N ASP A 125 -18.34 5.42 7.85
CA ASP A 125 -19.64 4.86 8.26
C ASP A 125 -19.75 4.76 9.79
N LEU A 126 -18.70 4.25 10.46
CA LEU A 126 -18.71 4.04 11.92
C LEU A 126 -18.75 5.34 12.73
N VAL A 127 -18.02 6.37 12.30
CA VAL A 127 -17.83 7.60 13.09
C VAL A 127 -18.86 8.66 12.73
N PHE A 128 -19.12 8.83 11.44
CA PHE A 128 -19.99 9.91 10.97
C PHE A 128 -21.39 9.42 10.57
N GLY A 129 -21.60 8.11 10.44
CA GLY A 129 -22.85 7.53 9.92
C GLY A 129 -23.15 7.96 8.48
N LYS A 130 -22.16 8.49 7.78
CA LYS A 130 -22.23 8.98 6.40
C LYS A 130 -20.97 8.58 5.66
N ILE A 131 -21.14 8.26 4.38
CA ILE A 131 -20.07 7.88 3.50
C ILE A 131 -19.83 8.98 2.47
N SER A 132 -18.56 9.22 2.12
CA SER A 132 -18.17 10.25 1.16
C SER A 132 -17.73 9.66 -0.18
N THR A 133 -17.45 10.52 -1.14
CA THR A 133 -16.83 10.14 -2.41
C THR A 133 -15.33 9.89 -2.29
N GLY A 134 -14.73 10.18 -1.14
CA GLY A 134 -13.28 10.05 -0.90
C GLY A 134 -12.74 8.65 -1.15
N ALA A 135 -13.53 7.61 -0.83
CA ALA A 135 -13.15 6.22 -1.04
C ALA A 135 -13.32 5.70 -2.49
N GLN A 136 -13.50 6.58 -3.50
CA GLN A 136 -13.71 6.13 -4.89
C GLN A 136 -12.56 5.25 -5.39
N ASN A 137 -11.32 5.67 -5.18
CA ASN A 137 -10.14 4.92 -5.61
C ASN A 137 -10.01 3.59 -4.87
N ASP A 138 -10.27 3.58 -3.56
CA ASP A 138 -10.21 2.36 -2.75
C ASP A 138 -11.22 1.33 -3.22
N LEU A 139 -12.47 1.76 -3.48
CA LEU A 139 -13.49 0.89 -4.04
C LEU A 139 -13.10 0.35 -5.42
N GLN A 140 -12.45 1.14 -6.25
CA GLN A 140 -11.95 0.67 -7.55
C GLN A 140 -10.83 -0.36 -7.40
N VAL A 141 -9.92 -0.17 -6.45
CA VAL A 141 -8.82 -1.10 -6.17
C VAL A 141 -9.36 -2.43 -5.65
N ILE A 142 -10.23 -2.42 -4.62
CA ILE A 142 -10.78 -3.66 -4.07
C ILE A 142 -11.67 -4.41 -5.07
N THR A 143 -12.40 -3.69 -5.91
CA THR A 143 -13.23 -4.32 -6.95
C THR A 143 -12.35 -5.08 -7.94
N ARG A 144 -11.28 -4.47 -8.43
CA ARG A 144 -10.32 -5.17 -9.33
C ARG A 144 -9.69 -6.38 -8.65
N MET A 145 -9.30 -6.25 -7.38
CA MET A 145 -8.70 -7.34 -6.62
C MET A 145 -9.69 -8.49 -6.44
N ALA A 146 -10.92 -8.20 -6.03
CA ALA A 146 -11.97 -9.21 -5.87
C ALA A 146 -12.32 -9.92 -7.19
N TYR A 147 -12.43 -9.17 -8.29
CA TYR A 147 -12.59 -9.78 -9.61
C TYR A 147 -11.41 -10.68 -9.99
N ALA A 148 -10.17 -10.25 -9.74
CA ALA A 148 -8.99 -11.08 -10.02
C ALA A 148 -8.98 -12.37 -9.19
N MET A 149 -9.32 -12.30 -7.91
CA MET A 149 -9.43 -13.49 -7.04
C MET A 149 -10.44 -14.50 -7.59
N VAL A 150 -11.60 -14.03 -8.06
CA VAL A 150 -12.69 -14.88 -8.55
C VAL A 150 -12.45 -15.38 -9.97
N THR A 151 -11.91 -14.54 -10.87
CA THR A 151 -11.88 -14.84 -12.31
C THR A 151 -10.51 -15.18 -12.87
N VAL A 152 -9.42 -14.80 -12.17
CA VAL A 152 -8.05 -14.98 -12.67
C VAL A 152 -7.30 -16.03 -11.86
N TYR A 153 -7.38 -15.96 -10.53
CA TYR A 153 -6.57 -16.78 -9.64
C TYR A 153 -7.25 -18.08 -9.19
N GLY A 154 -8.53 -18.28 -9.53
CA GLY A 154 -9.29 -19.46 -9.09
C GLY A 154 -9.46 -19.56 -7.57
N MET A 155 -9.50 -18.43 -6.86
CA MET A 155 -9.60 -18.36 -5.40
C MET A 155 -11.04 -18.23 -4.90
N ASN A 156 -11.98 -18.89 -5.57
CA ASN A 156 -13.39 -18.93 -5.20
C ASN A 156 -13.97 -20.32 -5.42
N ASP A 157 -14.56 -20.90 -4.38
CA ASP A 157 -15.07 -22.28 -4.39
C ASP A 157 -16.25 -22.50 -5.36
N LYS A 158 -17.06 -21.44 -5.60
CA LYS A 158 -18.24 -21.54 -6.47
C LYS A 158 -17.87 -21.50 -7.97
N VAL A 159 -16.92 -20.64 -8.32
CA VAL A 159 -16.40 -20.54 -9.67
C VAL A 159 -15.39 -21.65 -9.96
N GLY A 160 -14.67 -22.10 -8.92
CA GLY A 160 -13.70 -23.18 -8.99
C GLY A 160 -12.33 -22.78 -9.53
N ASN A 161 -11.50 -23.79 -9.80
CA ASN A 161 -10.12 -23.63 -10.28
C ASN A 161 -10.10 -23.31 -11.79
N VAL A 162 -10.77 -22.23 -12.19
CA VAL A 162 -10.83 -21.80 -13.59
C VAL A 162 -10.28 -20.40 -13.70
N SER A 163 -9.51 -20.12 -14.75
CA SER A 163 -9.08 -18.76 -15.10
C SER A 163 -9.78 -18.31 -16.38
N PHE A 164 -10.45 -17.19 -16.31
CA PHE A 164 -11.05 -16.51 -17.45
C PHE A 164 -10.16 -15.39 -18.01
N TYR A 165 -8.92 -15.31 -17.54
CA TYR A 165 -7.96 -14.36 -18.06
C TYR A 165 -7.36 -14.88 -19.38
N ASP A 166 -7.54 -14.09 -20.44
CA ASP A 166 -6.88 -14.28 -21.73
C ASP A 166 -6.12 -13.00 -22.07
N PRO A 167 -4.77 -13.02 -22.10
CA PRO A 167 -3.96 -11.84 -22.42
C PRO A 167 -4.22 -11.31 -23.85
N ASN A 168 -4.77 -12.13 -24.75
CA ASN A 168 -5.10 -11.73 -26.12
C ASN A 168 -6.53 -11.16 -26.25
N SER A 169 -7.32 -11.20 -25.19
CA SER A 169 -8.74 -10.80 -25.23
C SER A 169 -8.98 -9.30 -25.01
N GLU A 170 -7.95 -8.48 -24.83
CA GLU A 170 -8.12 -7.01 -24.71
C GLU A 170 -8.87 -6.38 -25.91
N GLN A 171 -8.98 -7.10 -27.02
CA GLN A 171 -9.75 -6.72 -28.21
C GLN A 171 -11.05 -7.51 -28.38
N ALA A 172 -11.37 -8.45 -27.51
CA ALA A 172 -12.58 -9.24 -27.63
C ALA A 172 -13.79 -8.48 -27.05
N PHE A 173 -14.76 -8.17 -27.90
CA PHE A 173 -16.05 -7.56 -27.50
C PHE A 173 -16.96 -8.53 -26.71
N THR A 174 -16.55 -9.78 -26.52
CA THR A 174 -17.35 -10.82 -25.86
C THR A 174 -16.65 -11.36 -24.62
N LYS A 175 -17.44 -11.56 -23.55
CA LYS A 175 -16.96 -12.23 -22.34
C LYS A 175 -16.60 -13.69 -22.65
N PRO A 176 -15.51 -14.27 -22.07
CA PRO A 176 -15.12 -15.66 -22.31
C PRO A 176 -15.96 -16.68 -21.53
N TYR A 177 -17.13 -16.29 -21.05
CA TYR A 177 -18.04 -17.13 -20.25
C TYR A 177 -19.50 -16.78 -20.49
N SER A 178 -20.39 -17.73 -20.10
CA SER A 178 -21.84 -17.58 -20.26
C SER A 178 -22.43 -16.49 -19.35
N GLU A 179 -23.65 -16.03 -19.64
CA GLU A 179 -24.36 -15.08 -18.79
C GLU A 179 -24.67 -15.65 -17.39
N GLU A 180 -24.83 -16.96 -17.26
CA GLU A 180 -25.01 -17.62 -15.97
C GLU A 180 -23.73 -17.52 -15.13
N THR A 181 -22.57 -17.80 -15.73
CA THR A 181 -21.26 -17.63 -15.09
C THR A 181 -21.02 -16.17 -14.75
N ALA A 182 -21.40 -15.22 -15.61
CA ALA A 182 -21.29 -13.79 -15.30
C ALA A 182 -22.05 -13.41 -14.03
N LYS A 183 -23.30 -13.86 -13.90
CA LYS A 183 -24.11 -13.62 -12.67
C LYS A 183 -23.51 -14.25 -11.44
N MET A 184 -22.92 -15.43 -11.57
CA MET A 184 -22.20 -16.10 -10.47
C MET A 184 -20.98 -15.27 -10.05
N ILE A 185 -20.14 -14.84 -10.99
CA ILE A 185 -18.97 -13.99 -10.73
C ILE A 185 -19.39 -12.70 -10.02
N ASP A 186 -20.39 -11.98 -10.52
CA ASP A 186 -20.87 -10.75 -9.90
C ASP A 186 -21.36 -10.97 -8.47
N THR A 187 -22.04 -12.09 -8.23
CA THR A 187 -22.50 -12.47 -6.90
C THR A 187 -21.35 -12.76 -5.96
N GLU A 188 -20.39 -13.57 -6.36
CA GLU A 188 -19.26 -13.98 -5.53
C GLU A 188 -18.31 -12.81 -5.24
N VAL A 189 -18.06 -11.92 -6.21
CA VAL A 189 -17.30 -10.68 -6.01
C VAL A 189 -17.96 -9.80 -4.95
N ARG A 190 -19.29 -9.60 -5.05
CA ARG A 190 -20.02 -8.82 -4.05
C ARG A 190 -19.94 -9.46 -2.66
N LEU A 191 -20.15 -10.75 -2.55
CA LEU A 191 -20.08 -11.48 -1.27
C LEU A 191 -18.68 -11.41 -0.65
N LEU A 192 -17.62 -11.48 -1.46
CA LEU A 192 -16.25 -11.34 -1.01
C LEU A 192 -16.01 -9.95 -0.41
N ILE A 193 -16.44 -8.90 -1.10
CA ILE A 193 -16.31 -7.52 -0.61
C ILE A 193 -17.17 -7.30 0.65
N GLU A 194 -18.40 -7.82 0.71
CA GLU A 194 -19.26 -7.75 1.89
C GLU A 194 -18.62 -8.44 3.10
N LYS A 195 -18.00 -9.62 2.91
CA LYS A 195 -17.25 -10.33 3.95
C LYS A 195 -16.07 -9.51 4.46
N ALA A 196 -15.30 -8.90 3.54
CA ALA A 196 -14.19 -8.03 3.91
C ALA A 196 -14.68 -6.79 4.66
N TYR A 197 -15.77 -6.16 4.21
CA TYR A 197 -16.38 -5.01 4.88
C TYR A 197 -16.81 -5.34 6.31
N ALA A 198 -17.51 -6.47 6.52
CA ALA A 198 -17.94 -6.91 7.84
C ALA A 198 -16.74 -7.17 8.78
N ARG A 199 -15.67 -7.82 8.26
CA ARG A 199 -14.43 -8.08 9.01
C ARG A 199 -13.72 -6.78 9.39
N THR A 200 -13.61 -5.84 8.45
CA THR A 200 -13.03 -4.51 8.69
C THR A 200 -13.83 -3.73 9.72
N LYS A 201 -15.16 -3.78 9.62
CA LYS A 201 -16.06 -3.10 10.56
C LYS A 201 -15.93 -3.66 11.98
N ALA A 202 -15.81 -4.97 12.14
CA ALA A 202 -15.57 -5.62 13.43
C ALA A 202 -14.23 -5.15 14.04
N LEU A 203 -13.14 -5.20 13.26
CA LEU A 203 -11.81 -4.75 13.69
C LEU A 203 -11.81 -3.28 14.13
N LEU A 204 -12.35 -2.39 13.30
CA LEU A 204 -12.35 -0.95 13.58
C LEU A 204 -13.29 -0.58 14.73
N SER A 205 -14.40 -1.31 14.92
CA SER A 205 -15.27 -1.14 16.09
C SER A 205 -14.55 -1.50 17.38
N GLU A 206 -13.78 -2.59 17.38
CA GLU A 206 -12.96 -3.00 18.53
C GLU A 206 -11.83 -1.99 18.82
N ARG A 207 -11.30 -1.35 17.80
CA ARG A 207 -10.17 -0.40 17.88
C ARG A 207 -10.58 1.07 17.71
N LEU A 208 -11.85 1.39 17.96
CA LEU A 208 -12.41 2.72 17.67
C LEU A 208 -11.70 3.85 18.44
N ASP A 209 -11.27 3.59 19.66
CA ASP A 209 -10.53 4.58 20.46
C ASP A 209 -9.14 4.85 19.85
N ASN A 210 -8.47 3.83 19.29
CA ASN A 210 -7.22 3.99 18.57
C ASN A 210 -7.42 4.79 17.27
N VAL A 211 -8.51 4.55 16.54
CA VAL A 211 -8.88 5.33 15.35
C VAL A 211 -9.02 6.81 15.72
N LYS A 212 -9.80 7.12 16.76
CA LYS A 212 -10.01 8.50 17.22
C LYS A 212 -8.70 9.17 17.65
N LEU A 213 -7.86 8.45 18.39
CA LEU A 213 -6.56 8.95 18.83
C LEU A 213 -5.65 9.28 17.65
N LEU A 214 -5.56 8.38 16.66
CA LEU A 214 -4.77 8.60 15.45
C LEU A 214 -5.29 9.78 14.63
N ALA A 215 -6.61 9.85 14.40
CA ALA A 215 -7.22 10.94 13.64
C ALA A 215 -6.97 12.30 14.28
N GLN A 216 -7.11 12.39 15.63
CA GLN A 216 -6.82 13.62 16.36
C GLN A 216 -5.34 14.02 16.27
N GLU A 217 -4.43 13.06 16.30
CA GLU A 217 -3.00 13.35 16.18
C GLU A 217 -2.64 13.74 14.73
N LEU A 218 -3.28 13.11 13.71
CA LEU A 218 -3.15 13.53 12.31
C LEU A 218 -3.64 14.97 12.09
N LEU A 219 -4.73 15.38 12.72
CA LEU A 219 -5.22 16.77 12.64
C LEU A 219 -4.21 17.78 13.19
N LYS A 220 -3.38 17.39 14.17
CA LYS A 220 -2.36 18.25 14.80
C LYS A 220 -1.05 18.27 14.00
N LYS A 221 -0.55 17.08 13.60
CA LYS A 221 0.78 16.91 13.00
C LYS A 221 0.78 16.79 11.49
N GLU A 222 -0.39 16.48 10.90
CA GLU A 222 -0.62 16.21 9.47
C GLU A 222 0.13 15.00 8.90
N VAL A 223 1.20 14.55 9.54
CA VAL A 223 2.00 13.35 9.19
C VAL A 223 2.32 12.58 10.47
N LEU A 224 2.10 11.27 10.45
CA LEU A 224 2.51 10.34 11.51
C LEU A 224 3.37 9.24 10.91
N TYR A 225 4.49 8.95 11.54
CA TYR A 225 5.41 7.87 11.18
C TYR A 225 5.15 6.63 12.03
N LYS A 226 5.74 5.50 11.65
CA LYS A 226 5.66 4.24 12.39
C LYS A 226 5.88 4.43 13.89
N ASP A 227 6.93 5.18 14.28
CA ASP A 227 7.30 5.43 15.69
C ASP A 227 6.21 6.21 16.45
N ASP A 228 5.50 7.12 15.77
CA ASP A 228 4.35 7.81 16.37
C ASP A 228 3.21 6.84 16.66
N LEU A 229 2.93 5.90 15.72
CA LEU A 229 1.90 4.87 15.92
C LEU A 229 2.30 3.95 17.09
N GLU A 230 3.54 3.48 17.13
CA GLU A 230 4.01 2.63 18.23
C GLU A 230 3.86 3.32 19.60
N ARG A 231 4.12 4.60 19.66
CA ARG A 231 3.93 5.40 20.88
C ARG A 231 2.45 5.57 21.27
N LEU A 232 1.57 5.77 20.27
CA LEU A 232 0.15 6.08 20.50
C LEU A 232 -0.68 4.83 20.79
N ILE A 233 -0.46 3.75 20.03
CA ILE A 233 -1.32 2.55 20.03
C ILE A 233 -0.57 1.26 20.36
N GLY A 234 0.72 1.35 20.72
CA GLY A 234 1.57 0.21 21.04
C GLY A 234 2.21 -0.45 19.81
N LYS A 235 3.12 -1.38 20.06
CA LYS A 235 3.82 -2.11 18.99
C LYS A 235 2.82 -2.88 18.11
N ARG A 236 3.16 -3.00 16.83
CA ARG A 236 2.40 -3.82 15.90
C ARG A 236 2.39 -5.28 16.38
N PRO A 237 1.22 -5.94 16.48
CA PRO A 237 1.11 -7.31 17.01
C PRO A 237 1.86 -8.35 16.17
N TYR A 238 2.02 -8.10 14.89
CA TYR A 238 2.65 -8.99 13.93
C TYR A 238 3.98 -8.42 13.49
N GLU A 239 5.08 -8.93 14.05
CA GLU A 239 6.43 -8.57 13.61
C GLU A 239 6.73 -9.23 12.26
N THR A 240 7.22 -8.45 11.31
CA THR A 240 7.80 -9.03 10.10
C THR A 240 9.15 -9.62 10.46
N HIS A 241 9.33 -10.93 10.30
CA HIS A 241 10.57 -11.68 10.56
C HIS A 241 11.81 -11.24 9.73
N ARG A 242 11.89 -9.97 9.33
CA ARG A 242 12.99 -9.45 8.50
C ARG A 242 14.18 -8.88 9.26
N GLU A 243 14.11 -8.71 10.57
CA GLU A 243 15.28 -8.25 11.35
C GLU A 243 16.41 -9.26 11.41
N HIS A 244 16.16 -10.54 11.06
CA HIS A 244 17.17 -11.60 11.08
C HIS A 244 17.93 -11.82 9.77
N LEU A 245 17.65 -11.07 8.70
CA LEU A 245 18.31 -11.22 7.40
C LEU A 245 19.35 -10.14 7.09
N VAL A 246 19.65 -9.24 8.01
CA VAL A 246 20.85 -8.40 7.91
C VAL A 246 22.01 -9.23 8.49
N PRO A 247 23.00 -9.66 7.69
CA PRO A 247 24.17 -10.33 8.23
C PRO A 247 24.83 -9.38 9.22
N ASN A 248 25.02 -9.84 10.45
CA ASN A 248 25.75 -9.10 11.47
C ASN A 248 27.13 -8.72 10.90
N LYS A 249 27.43 -7.43 10.78
CA LYS A 249 28.71 -6.93 10.27
C LYS A 249 29.89 -7.18 11.23
N GLU A 250 29.69 -7.96 12.25
CA GLU A 250 30.76 -8.41 13.16
C GLU A 250 31.34 -9.73 12.62
N GLY A 251 32.32 -9.64 11.72
CA GLY A 251 33.07 -10.83 11.28
C GLY A 251 33.65 -10.81 9.86
N MET A 252 33.58 -9.73 9.14
CA MET A 252 34.38 -9.61 7.89
C MET A 252 35.72 -8.98 8.19
N THR A 253 36.71 -9.81 8.54
CA THR A 253 38.11 -9.48 8.40
C THR A 253 38.41 -9.31 6.91
N THR A 254 38.92 -8.14 6.56
CA THR A 254 39.43 -7.80 5.22
C THR A 254 40.75 -8.51 5.01
N ASP A 255 40.72 -9.80 4.64
CA ASP A 255 41.90 -10.48 4.14
C ASP A 255 41.56 -11.20 2.81
N GLY A 256 42.08 -10.64 1.75
CA GLY A 256 42.45 -11.36 0.56
C GLY A 256 41.37 -11.61 -0.52
N VAL A 257 40.91 -10.55 -1.21
CA VAL A 257 40.42 -10.73 -2.59
C VAL A 257 41.18 -9.74 -3.49
N HIS A 258 42.07 -10.29 -4.30
CA HIS A 258 42.80 -9.52 -5.35
C HIS A 258 41.82 -9.18 -6.49
N PRO A 259 41.98 -7.99 -7.14
CA PRO A 259 41.04 -7.49 -8.18
C PRO A 259 41.15 -8.14 -9.56
N THR A 260 41.73 -9.31 -9.72
CA THR A 260 42.07 -9.89 -11.03
C THR A 260 41.18 -11.05 -11.48
N ASP A 261 40.17 -11.47 -10.74
CA ASP A 261 39.36 -12.68 -11.08
C ASP A 261 38.00 -12.40 -11.69
N ILE A 262 37.83 -11.26 -12.38
CA ILE A 262 36.63 -11.03 -13.21
C ILE A 262 37.05 -11.18 -14.67
N ILE A 263 37.13 -12.41 -15.17
CA ILE A 263 37.25 -12.71 -16.59
C ILE A 263 36.16 -13.72 -17.00
N ASN A 264 35.24 -13.21 -17.83
CA ASN A 264 34.38 -13.84 -18.85
C ASN A 264 33.66 -15.16 -18.53
N PRO A 265 32.33 -15.20 -18.58
CA PRO A 265 31.62 -16.42 -18.99
C PRO A 265 31.57 -16.49 -20.53
N SER A 266 32.18 -17.55 -21.05
CA SER A 266 32.13 -18.01 -22.44
C SER A 266 30.68 -18.37 -22.85
N PRO A 267 30.27 -18.10 -24.11
CA PRO A 267 28.95 -18.54 -24.58
C PRO A 267 29.02 -19.97 -25.12
N ALA A 268 28.33 -20.89 -24.50
CA ALA A 268 28.08 -22.20 -25.12
C ALA A 268 26.71 -22.77 -24.73
N ASN A 269 25.97 -22.98 -25.76
CA ASN A 269 24.94 -23.97 -26.09
C ASN A 269 23.50 -23.47 -26.20
N VAL A 270 23.22 -22.97 -27.40
CA VAL A 270 21.95 -23.13 -28.09
C VAL A 270 21.82 -24.63 -28.43
N ILE A 271 20.79 -25.29 -27.92
CA ILE A 271 20.28 -26.53 -28.49
C ILE A 271 18.87 -26.24 -29.00
N SER A 272 18.75 -26.37 -30.32
CA SER A 272 17.52 -26.47 -31.10
C SER A 272 16.80 -27.78 -30.79
N GLU A 273 15.50 -27.73 -30.51
CA GLU A 273 14.43 -28.51 -31.15
C GLU A 273 13.07 -27.96 -30.68
#